data_7f4960a45e76e626664ba6f3ca20c5a8
#
_entry.id   7f4960a45e76e626664ba6f3ca20c5a8
#
_cell.length_a   1.000
_cell.length_b   1.000
_cell.length_c   1.000
_cell.angle_alpha   90.00
_cell.angle_beta   90.00
_cell.angle_gamma   90.00
#
_symmetry.space_group_name_H-M   'P 1'
#
loop_
_entity.id
_entity.type
_entity.pdbx_description
1 polymer ?
#
loop_
_entity_poly.entity_id
_entity_poly.type
_entity_poly.pdbx_seq_one_letter_code
_entity_poly.pdbx_strand_id
1 'polypeptide(L)'
;VVQVVQKKNNKLQFNGNNDSDEISIRKMGISDFDNIKDFVVEQHNNLERKDFFIIEDIDTELPVILSNGIVVAIMQNDKILGLQAIDLSLKNSLALQEILQSVYTTNGKLYELGWMMVRKECRGKNFAKKLIEHVCSCLEDISGYTLVATVHPANTIALKVYMDYGIKPILQTQYYGYDRTFLIKEVTQIK
;
A
#
# COMPACT_ATOMS: atom_id res chain seq x y z
N VAL A 1 29.20 9.06 23.52
CA VAL A 1 29.65 8.57 22.19
C VAL A 1 28.41 8.03 21.49
N VAL A 2 27.83 8.84 20.58
CA VAL A 2 26.65 8.44 19.80
C VAL A 2 27.16 7.69 18.56
N GLN A 3 26.91 6.40 18.48
CA GLN A 3 27.15 5.64 17.26
C GLN A 3 26.04 5.97 16.26
N VAL A 4 26.40 6.64 15.17
CA VAL A 4 25.54 6.83 14.00
C VAL A 4 25.46 5.50 13.27
N VAL A 5 24.31 4.82 13.35
CA VAL A 5 24.02 3.66 12.52
C VAL A 5 23.76 4.17 11.10
N GLN A 6 24.67 3.90 10.20
CA GLN A 6 24.49 4.18 8.76
C GLN A 6 23.29 3.38 8.24
N LYS A 7 22.21 4.07 7.82
CA LYS A 7 21.11 3.47 7.07
C LYS A 7 21.68 2.93 5.75
N LYS A 8 21.60 1.60 5.57
CA LYS A 8 21.89 0.94 4.29
C LYS A 8 20.96 1.52 3.23
N ASN A 9 21.51 2.08 2.17
CA ASN A 9 20.77 2.47 0.98
C ASN A 9 20.08 1.22 0.40
N ASN A 10 18.74 1.22 0.37
CA ASN A 10 17.92 0.15 -0.22
C ASN A 10 17.98 0.22 -1.75
N LYS A 11 19.12 -0.11 -2.34
CA LYS A 11 19.27 -0.32 -3.77
C LYS A 11 18.84 -1.74 -4.11
N LEU A 12 17.76 -1.87 -4.85
CA LEU A 12 17.35 -3.14 -5.44
C LEU A 12 18.20 -3.37 -6.70
N GLN A 13 19.20 -4.25 -6.62
CA GLN A 13 19.94 -4.66 -7.82
C GLN A 13 19.09 -5.66 -8.62
N PHE A 14 18.77 -5.27 -9.85
CA PHE A 14 18.25 -6.19 -10.86
C PHE A 14 19.39 -6.43 -11.86
N ASN A 15 19.70 -7.70 -12.18
CA ASN A 15 20.69 -8.07 -13.18
C ASN A 15 20.20 -7.62 -14.59
N GLY A 16 20.54 -6.45 -14.97
CA GLY A 16 20.35 -5.90 -16.32
C GLY A 16 21.62 -5.19 -16.75
N ASN A 17 22.10 -5.50 -17.93
CA ASN A 17 23.42 -5.12 -18.44
C ASN A 17 23.55 -3.65 -18.92
N ASN A 18 22.85 -2.68 -18.30
CA ASN A 18 23.07 -1.26 -18.61
C ASN A 18 22.91 -0.42 -17.32
N ASP A 19 23.91 0.37 -17.00
CA ASP A 19 23.98 1.30 -15.86
C ASP A 19 22.91 2.43 -15.85
N SER A 20 22.06 2.51 -16.89
CA SER A 20 21.06 3.57 -17.05
C SER A 20 19.68 3.24 -16.47
N ASP A 21 19.42 1.99 -16.02
CA ASP A 21 18.09 1.51 -15.63
C ASP A 21 18.00 1.11 -14.15
N GLU A 22 18.55 1.92 -13.25
CA GLU A 22 18.51 1.65 -11.83
C GLU A 22 17.05 1.70 -11.31
N ILE A 23 16.55 0.55 -10.81
CA ILE A 23 15.26 0.48 -10.13
C ILE A 23 15.49 0.66 -8.64
N SER A 24 14.80 1.63 -8.05
CA SER A 24 14.84 1.93 -6.61
C SER A 24 13.44 1.83 -6.00
N ILE A 25 13.38 1.70 -4.68
CA ILE A 25 12.15 1.85 -3.92
C ILE A 25 12.36 2.93 -2.86
N ARG A 26 11.39 3.85 -2.75
CA ARG A 26 11.50 4.95 -1.79
C ARG A 26 10.15 5.39 -1.24
N LYS A 27 10.18 6.01 -0.08
CA LYS A 27 9.04 6.75 0.45
C LYS A 27 8.83 8.03 -0.36
N MET A 28 7.56 8.30 -0.66
CA MET A 28 7.09 9.48 -1.37
C MET A 28 6.59 10.53 -0.37
N GLY A 29 6.65 11.79 -0.76
CA GLY A 29 6.21 12.92 0.05
C GLY A 29 5.38 13.93 -0.74
N ILE A 30 5.02 15.05 -0.13
CA ILE A 30 4.18 16.08 -0.76
C ILE A 30 4.83 16.67 -2.03
N SER A 31 6.17 16.71 -2.10
CA SER A 31 6.90 17.15 -3.29
C SER A 31 6.72 16.22 -4.50
N ASP A 32 6.22 15.01 -4.28
CA ASP A 32 5.96 14.01 -5.33
C ASP A 32 4.51 14.02 -5.79
N PHE A 33 3.68 14.96 -5.30
CA PHE A 33 2.23 14.99 -5.50
C PHE A 33 1.84 14.83 -6.97
N ASP A 34 2.37 15.68 -7.85
CA ASP A 34 2.00 15.67 -9.27
C ASP A 34 2.39 14.35 -9.95
N ASN A 35 3.58 13.83 -9.66
CA ASN A 35 4.05 12.56 -10.22
C ASN A 35 3.19 11.37 -9.74
N ILE A 36 2.78 11.37 -8.47
CA ILE A 36 1.86 10.35 -7.92
C ILE A 36 0.48 10.48 -8.56
N LYS A 37 -0.07 11.69 -8.64
CA LYS A 37 -1.36 11.96 -9.24
C LYS A 37 -1.42 11.47 -10.68
N ASP A 38 -0.44 11.86 -11.50
CA ASP A 38 -0.36 11.46 -12.90
C ASP A 38 -0.30 9.93 -13.05
N PHE A 39 0.52 9.27 -12.23
CA PHE A 39 0.62 7.81 -12.21
C PHE A 39 -0.72 7.16 -11.83
N VAL A 40 -1.36 7.62 -10.76
CA VAL A 40 -2.61 7.04 -10.24
C VAL A 40 -3.74 7.22 -11.25
N VAL A 41 -3.89 8.41 -11.82
CA VAL A 41 -4.89 8.71 -12.86
C VAL A 41 -4.65 7.85 -14.12
N GLU A 42 -3.40 7.75 -14.58
CA GLU A 42 -3.04 6.88 -15.70
C GLU A 42 -3.42 5.42 -15.43
N GLN A 43 -3.01 4.87 -14.28
CA GLN A 43 -3.30 3.48 -13.95
C GLN A 43 -4.81 3.24 -13.76
N HIS A 44 -5.52 4.17 -13.12
CA HIS A 44 -6.97 4.08 -12.96
C HIS A 44 -7.67 4.09 -14.33
N ASN A 45 -7.26 4.98 -15.25
CA ASN A 45 -7.84 5.04 -16.61
C ASN A 45 -7.63 3.77 -17.41
N ASN A 46 -6.56 3.03 -17.14
CA ASN A 46 -6.22 1.76 -17.79
C ASN A 46 -6.89 0.53 -17.14
N LEU A 47 -7.67 0.69 -16.06
CA LEU A 47 -8.41 -0.43 -15.48
C LEU A 47 -9.61 -0.80 -16.35
N GLU A 48 -9.75 -2.10 -16.63
CA GLU A 48 -10.93 -2.66 -17.29
C GLU A 48 -12.19 -2.52 -16.42
N ARG A 49 -12.01 -2.65 -15.09
CA ARG A 49 -13.05 -2.49 -14.09
C ARG A 49 -12.66 -1.39 -13.11
N LYS A 50 -13.39 -0.27 -13.16
CA LYS A 50 -13.12 0.90 -12.31
C LYS A 50 -13.40 0.63 -10.83
N ASP A 51 -14.35 -0.26 -10.52
CA ASP A 51 -14.71 -0.68 -9.17
C ASP A 51 -13.60 -1.50 -8.45
N PHE A 52 -12.53 -1.90 -9.16
CA PHE A 52 -11.37 -2.52 -8.54
C PHE A 52 -10.53 -1.53 -7.73
N PHE A 53 -10.54 -0.26 -8.13
CA PHE A 53 -9.85 0.81 -7.42
C PHE A 53 -10.71 2.08 -7.49
N ILE A 54 -11.19 2.52 -6.34
CA ILE A 54 -12.09 3.66 -6.23
C ILE A 54 -11.27 4.88 -5.85
N ILE A 55 -11.45 5.95 -6.59
CA ILE A 55 -10.99 7.29 -6.29
C ILE A 55 -12.18 8.20 -6.58
N GLU A 56 -12.67 8.90 -5.57
CA GLU A 56 -13.73 9.89 -5.75
C GLU A 56 -13.13 11.21 -6.23
N ASP A 57 -12.11 11.70 -5.53
CA ASP A 57 -11.40 12.93 -5.85
C ASP A 57 -9.92 12.83 -5.45
N ILE A 58 -9.05 12.63 -6.45
CA ILE A 58 -7.61 12.49 -6.23
C ILE A 58 -6.98 13.75 -5.60
N ASP A 59 -7.50 14.94 -5.92
CA ASP A 59 -6.95 16.20 -5.41
C ASP A 59 -7.26 16.41 -3.93
N THR A 60 -8.30 15.77 -3.43
CA THR A 60 -8.65 15.77 -1.99
C THR A 60 -8.03 14.59 -1.25
N GLU A 61 -8.06 13.39 -1.83
CA GLU A 61 -7.62 12.15 -1.15
C GLU A 61 -6.10 12.04 -1.03
N LEU A 62 -5.36 12.35 -2.10
CA LEU A 62 -3.90 12.18 -2.12
C LEU A 62 -3.18 13.05 -1.08
N PRO A 63 -3.51 14.36 -0.87
CA PRO A 63 -2.92 15.15 0.20
C PRO A 63 -3.16 14.56 1.60
N VAL A 64 -4.36 14.00 1.82
CA VAL A 64 -4.71 13.37 3.11
C VAL A 64 -3.83 12.14 3.36
N ILE A 65 -3.67 11.27 2.35
CA ILE A 65 -2.81 10.09 2.46
C ILE A 65 -1.34 10.46 2.63
N LEU A 66 -0.85 11.46 1.89
CA LEU A 66 0.52 11.95 2.04
C LEU A 66 0.81 12.57 3.41
N SER A 67 -0.21 13.17 4.05
CA SER A 67 -0.08 13.81 5.36
C SER A 67 -0.25 12.83 6.52
N ASN A 68 -1.14 11.85 6.40
CA ASN A 68 -1.54 10.96 7.50
C ASN A 68 -1.13 9.50 7.30
N GLY A 69 -0.42 9.21 6.22
CA GLY A 69 -0.02 7.85 5.87
C GLY A 69 1.42 7.74 5.41
N ILE A 70 1.71 6.63 4.79
CA ILE A 70 2.99 6.35 4.15
C ILE A 70 2.70 5.92 2.72
N VAL A 71 3.32 6.59 1.77
CA VAL A 71 3.28 6.20 0.36
C VAL A 71 4.68 5.77 -0.05
N VAL A 72 4.79 4.60 -0.68
CA VAL A 72 6.05 4.10 -1.23
C VAL A 72 5.90 3.83 -2.72
N ALA A 73 6.95 4.05 -3.48
CA ALA A 73 6.96 3.78 -4.91
C ALA A 73 8.23 3.04 -5.35
N ILE A 74 8.05 2.16 -6.32
CA ILE A 74 9.15 1.61 -7.11
C ILE A 74 9.36 2.55 -8.29
N MET A 75 10.58 3.05 -8.41
CA MET A 75 10.99 4.05 -9.39
C MET A 75 11.99 3.48 -10.37
N GLN A 76 11.89 3.90 -11.61
CA GLN A 76 12.97 3.79 -12.60
C GLN A 76 13.24 5.19 -13.12
N ASN A 77 14.37 5.77 -12.75
CA ASN A 77 14.62 7.21 -12.91
C ASN A 77 13.48 7.99 -12.22
N ASP A 78 12.79 8.90 -12.93
CA ASP A 78 11.66 9.68 -12.41
C ASP A 78 10.30 9.03 -12.65
N LYS A 79 10.27 7.85 -13.28
CA LYS A 79 9.03 7.13 -13.61
C LYS A 79 8.60 6.21 -12.48
N ILE A 80 7.36 6.35 -11.98
CA ILE A 80 6.75 5.39 -11.06
C ILE A 80 6.38 4.13 -11.82
N LEU A 81 6.87 2.96 -11.38
CA LEU A 81 6.56 1.64 -11.90
C LEU A 81 5.49 0.91 -11.06
N GLY A 82 5.41 1.24 -9.81
CA GLY A 82 4.40 0.73 -8.88
C GLY A 82 4.35 1.58 -7.63
N LEU A 83 3.19 1.59 -6.96
CA LEU A 83 2.90 2.40 -5.79
C LEU A 83 2.07 1.60 -4.78
N GLN A 84 2.30 1.83 -3.51
CA GLN A 84 1.50 1.34 -2.38
C GLN A 84 1.38 2.44 -1.36
N ALA A 85 0.17 2.63 -0.83
CA ALA A 85 -0.06 3.50 0.31
C ALA A 85 -0.55 2.71 1.53
N ILE A 86 -0.34 3.28 2.71
CA ILE A 86 -0.97 2.85 3.96
C ILE A 86 -1.52 4.09 4.67
N ASP A 87 -2.80 4.04 5.02
CA ASP A 87 -3.45 5.07 5.82
C ASP A 87 -3.28 4.77 7.31
N LEU A 88 -2.69 5.72 8.04
CA LEU A 88 -2.45 5.64 9.48
C LEU A 88 -3.40 6.54 10.27
N SER A 89 -4.37 7.17 9.63
CA SER A 89 -5.28 8.14 10.27
C SER A 89 -6.16 7.46 11.31
N LEU A 90 -6.37 8.14 12.44
CA LEU A 90 -7.29 7.67 13.48
C LEU A 90 -8.74 7.57 12.96
N LYS A 91 -9.14 8.50 12.08
CA LYS A 91 -10.47 8.51 11.48
C LYS A 91 -10.74 7.22 10.70
N ASN A 92 -9.80 6.82 9.85
CA ASN A 92 -9.94 5.58 9.08
C ASN A 92 -9.89 4.35 9.99
N SER A 93 -9.00 4.32 10.98
CA SER A 93 -8.92 3.24 11.97
C SER A 93 -10.25 3.02 12.70
N LEU A 94 -10.93 4.10 13.11
CA LEU A 94 -12.23 4.01 13.78
C LEU A 94 -13.33 3.49 12.85
N ALA A 95 -13.37 3.96 11.59
CA ALA A 95 -14.32 3.48 10.59
C ALA A 95 -14.13 1.97 10.30
N LEU A 96 -12.89 1.51 10.19
CA LEU A 96 -12.58 0.09 10.03
C LEU A 96 -12.98 -0.74 11.24
N GLN A 97 -12.78 -0.22 12.47
CA GLN A 97 -13.21 -0.89 13.69
C GLN A 97 -14.73 -1.06 13.73
N GLU A 98 -15.51 -0.04 13.37
CA GLU A 98 -16.96 -0.10 13.30
C GLU A 98 -17.45 -1.18 12.34
N ILE A 99 -16.84 -1.28 11.14
CA ILE A 99 -17.22 -2.28 10.14
C ILE A 99 -16.85 -3.70 10.60
N LEU A 100 -15.68 -3.85 11.20
CA LEU A 100 -15.13 -5.16 11.56
C LEU A 100 -15.60 -5.68 12.91
N GLN A 101 -16.25 -4.84 13.75
CA GLN A 101 -16.59 -5.18 15.15
C GLN A 101 -17.39 -6.49 15.34
N SER A 102 -18.16 -6.91 14.31
CA SER A 102 -18.94 -8.15 14.35
C SER A 102 -18.12 -9.42 14.16
N VAL A 103 -16.92 -9.32 13.57
CA VAL A 103 -16.08 -10.46 13.20
C VAL A 103 -14.65 -10.37 13.74
N TYR A 104 -14.23 -9.18 14.16
CA TYR A 104 -12.89 -8.93 14.65
C TYR A 104 -12.87 -7.82 15.71
N THR A 105 -12.22 -8.08 16.82
CA THR A 105 -12.02 -7.11 17.90
C THR A 105 -10.53 -6.96 18.15
N THR A 106 -10.04 -5.74 18.17
CA THR A 106 -8.66 -5.41 18.50
C THR A 106 -8.59 -4.25 19.49
N ASN A 107 -7.61 -4.25 20.35
CA ASN A 107 -7.24 -3.12 21.20
C ASN A 107 -6.21 -2.20 20.52
N GLY A 108 -5.69 -2.62 19.36
CA GLY A 108 -4.70 -1.89 18.56
C GLY A 108 -5.35 -1.03 17.48
N LYS A 109 -4.50 -0.23 16.81
CA LYS A 109 -4.89 0.56 15.65
C LYS A 109 -5.05 -0.33 14.43
N LEU A 110 -6.01 -0.02 13.58
CA LEU A 110 -6.16 -0.59 12.26
C LEU A 110 -5.53 0.36 11.24
N TYR A 111 -4.63 -0.15 10.41
CA TYR A 111 -3.98 0.59 9.33
C TYR A 111 -4.35 -0.01 7.98
N GLU A 112 -4.92 0.79 7.10
CA GLU A 112 -5.39 0.31 5.80
C GLU A 112 -4.29 0.34 4.75
N LEU A 113 -3.98 -0.84 4.22
CA LEU A 113 -3.17 -1.01 3.01
C LEU A 113 -4.05 -0.74 1.79
N GLY A 114 -3.95 0.46 1.25
CA GLY A 114 -4.67 0.90 0.07
C GLY A 114 -3.73 1.23 -1.10
N TRP A 115 -4.30 1.67 -2.20
CA TRP A 115 -3.62 2.27 -3.35
C TRP A 115 -2.49 1.40 -3.95
N MET A 116 -2.66 0.08 -3.97
CA MET A 116 -1.68 -0.79 -4.63
C MET A 116 -1.88 -0.77 -6.14
N MET A 117 -0.92 -0.24 -6.84
CA MET A 117 -0.90 -0.20 -8.31
C MET A 117 0.47 -0.60 -8.85
N VAL A 118 0.49 -1.38 -9.92
CA VAL A 118 1.73 -1.75 -10.64
C VAL A 118 1.44 -1.64 -12.13
N ARG A 119 2.31 -0.94 -12.86
CA ARG A 119 2.23 -0.81 -14.32
C ARG A 119 2.09 -2.18 -14.96
N LYS A 120 1.26 -2.29 -16.01
CA LYS A 120 0.96 -3.56 -16.68
C LYS A 120 2.23 -4.30 -17.12
N GLU A 121 3.18 -3.60 -17.71
CA GLU A 121 4.46 -4.13 -18.19
C GLU A 121 5.43 -4.55 -17.06
N CYS A 122 5.10 -4.19 -15.82
CA CYS A 122 5.88 -4.52 -14.62
C CYS A 122 5.25 -5.64 -13.78
N ARG A 123 4.06 -6.12 -14.15
CA ARG A 123 3.40 -7.22 -13.43
C ARG A 123 4.19 -8.52 -13.57
N GLY A 124 4.02 -9.43 -12.62
CA GLY A 124 4.79 -10.68 -12.58
C GLY A 124 6.24 -10.57 -12.08
N LYS A 125 6.74 -9.33 -11.84
CA LYS A 125 8.11 -9.07 -11.37
C LYS A 125 8.22 -8.92 -9.84
N ASN A 126 7.26 -9.42 -9.08
CA ASN A 126 7.17 -9.33 -7.60
C ASN A 126 7.12 -7.89 -7.04
N PHE A 127 6.75 -6.88 -7.84
CA PHE A 127 6.73 -5.48 -7.40
C PHE A 127 5.69 -5.27 -6.29
N ALA A 128 4.50 -5.84 -6.40
CA ALA A 128 3.46 -5.72 -5.37
C ALA A 128 3.96 -6.25 -4.02
N LYS A 129 4.62 -7.41 -3.99
CA LYS A 129 5.21 -7.95 -2.77
C LYS A 129 6.26 -7.03 -2.16
N LYS A 130 7.19 -6.51 -2.98
CA LYS A 130 8.22 -5.57 -2.53
C LYS A 130 7.64 -4.26 -1.99
N LEU A 131 6.56 -3.77 -2.59
CA LEU A 131 5.85 -2.58 -2.11
C LEU A 131 5.25 -2.81 -0.72
N ILE A 132 4.56 -3.96 -0.49
CA ILE A 132 4.01 -4.30 0.81
C ILE A 132 5.14 -4.43 1.85
N GLU A 133 6.21 -5.17 1.52
CA GLU A 133 7.35 -5.35 2.41
C GLU A 133 7.97 -4.00 2.80
N HIS A 134 8.15 -3.10 1.84
CA HIS A 134 8.78 -1.81 2.10
C HIS A 134 7.86 -0.86 2.90
N VAL A 135 6.56 -0.78 2.59
CA VAL A 135 5.64 0.06 3.36
C VAL A 135 5.51 -0.45 4.80
N CYS A 136 5.52 -1.78 5.00
CA CYS A 136 5.50 -2.37 6.34
C CYS A 136 6.81 -2.12 7.10
N SER A 137 7.97 -2.13 6.43
CA SER A 137 9.25 -1.79 7.08
C SER A 137 9.30 -0.33 7.58
N CYS A 138 8.51 0.56 6.99
CA CYS A 138 8.36 1.92 7.49
C CYS A 138 7.55 2.01 8.81
N LEU A 139 6.96 0.89 9.27
CA LEU A 139 6.17 0.79 10.51
C LEU A 139 6.92 0.02 11.62
N GLU A 140 8.18 -0.35 11.43
CA GLU A 140 8.92 -1.21 12.38
C GLU A 140 9.00 -0.63 13.80
N ASP A 141 8.96 0.69 13.94
CA ASP A 141 8.98 1.38 15.26
C ASP A 141 7.57 1.45 15.90
N ILE A 142 6.52 0.99 15.22
CA ILE A 142 5.14 1.03 15.70
C ILE A 142 4.75 -0.36 16.21
N SER A 143 4.41 -0.46 17.50
CA SER A 143 3.99 -1.71 18.13
C SER A 143 2.48 -1.91 18.11
N GLY A 144 2.05 -3.15 17.92
CA GLY A 144 0.67 -3.58 18.19
C GLY A 144 -0.35 -2.92 17.26
N TYR A 145 -0.30 -3.21 15.98
CA TYR A 145 -1.30 -2.78 15.00
C TYR A 145 -1.80 -3.95 14.16
N THR A 146 -2.91 -3.73 13.50
CA THR A 146 -3.46 -4.67 12.53
C THR A 146 -3.48 -4.03 11.14
N LEU A 147 -2.88 -4.69 10.18
CA LEU A 147 -3.02 -4.34 8.77
C LEU A 147 -4.39 -4.79 8.28
N VAL A 148 -5.07 -3.91 7.58
CA VAL A 148 -6.33 -4.18 6.89
C VAL A 148 -6.14 -3.90 5.41
N ALA A 149 -6.58 -4.79 4.54
CA ALA A 149 -6.69 -4.53 3.11
C ALA A 149 -8.14 -4.71 2.67
N THR A 150 -8.62 -3.81 1.82
CA THR A 150 -9.97 -3.88 1.24
C THR A 150 -9.87 -4.10 -0.26
N VAL A 151 -10.38 -5.23 -0.75
CA VAL A 151 -10.22 -5.66 -2.13
C VAL A 151 -11.56 -6.06 -2.72
N HIS A 152 -11.85 -5.63 -3.94
CA HIS A 152 -13.06 -6.10 -4.65
C HIS A 152 -13.00 -7.63 -4.83
N PRO A 153 -14.08 -8.39 -4.50
CA PRO A 153 -14.04 -9.87 -4.48
C PRO A 153 -13.70 -10.49 -5.84
N ALA A 154 -14.00 -9.83 -6.95
CA ALA A 154 -13.60 -10.29 -8.28
C ALA A 154 -12.14 -9.95 -8.66
N ASN A 155 -11.41 -9.15 -7.85
CA ASN A 155 -9.99 -8.86 -8.09
C ASN A 155 -9.11 -9.96 -7.48
N THR A 156 -9.16 -11.14 -8.09
CA THR A 156 -8.45 -12.35 -7.62
C THR A 156 -6.94 -12.16 -7.57
N ILE A 157 -6.38 -11.30 -8.43
CA ILE A 157 -4.94 -11.00 -8.45
C ILE A 157 -4.55 -10.23 -7.19
N ALA A 158 -5.27 -9.18 -6.83
CA ALA A 158 -4.98 -8.41 -5.61
C ALA A 158 -5.22 -9.26 -4.36
N LEU A 159 -6.32 -10.03 -4.31
CA LEU A 159 -6.59 -10.97 -3.22
C LEU A 159 -5.42 -11.93 -3.01
N LYS A 160 -4.93 -12.54 -4.10
CA LYS A 160 -3.79 -13.46 -4.02
C LYS A 160 -2.54 -12.77 -3.49
N VAL A 161 -2.22 -11.57 -3.96
CA VAL A 161 -1.03 -10.82 -3.50
C VAL A 161 -1.06 -10.60 -1.99
N TYR A 162 -2.19 -10.14 -1.45
CA TYR A 162 -2.33 -9.93 -0.01
C TYR A 162 -2.31 -11.24 0.78
N MET A 163 -2.98 -12.29 0.29
CA MET A 163 -2.95 -13.61 0.94
C MET A 163 -1.55 -14.23 0.94
N ASP A 164 -0.80 -14.11 -0.14
CA ASP A 164 0.60 -14.58 -0.21
C ASP A 164 1.52 -13.84 0.79
N TYR A 165 1.14 -12.62 1.19
CA TYR A 165 1.80 -11.86 2.26
C TYR A 165 1.34 -12.27 3.67
N GLY A 166 0.34 -13.13 3.77
CA GLY A 166 -0.22 -13.63 5.04
C GLY A 166 -1.33 -12.75 5.62
N ILE A 167 -1.93 -11.86 4.82
CA ILE A 167 -3.13 -11.10 5.18
C ILE A 167 -4.34 -11.97 4.84
N LYS A 168 -5.19 -12.30 5.83
CA LYS A 168 -6.24 -13.31 5.70
C LYS A 168 -7.61 -12.67 5.51
N PRO A 169 -8.45 -13.17 4.57
CA PRO A 169 -9.82 -12.69 4.42
C PRO A 169 -10.67 -13.05 5.66
N ILE A 170 -11.48 -12.11 6.14
CA ILE A 170 -12.33 -12.30 7.32
C ILE A 170 -13.79 -11.87 7.13
N LEU A 171 -14.04 -10.95 6.20
CA LEU A 171 -15.38 -10.40 5.98
C LEU A 171 -15.54 -10.01 4.51
N GLN A 172 -16.74 -10.22 3.97
CA GLN A 172 -17.16 -9.65 2.71
C GLN A 172 -18.42 -8.84 2.92
N THR A 173 -18.35 -7.55 2.61
CA THR A 173 -19.47 -6.61 2.78
C THR A 173 -19.31 -5.41 1.85
N GLN A 174 -20.28 -4.51 1.87
CA GLN A 174 -20.17 -3.23 1.18
C GLN A 174 -19.35 -2.23 1.98
N TYR A 175 -18.48 -1.51 1.27
CA TYR A 175 -17.67 -0.44 1.81
C TYR A 175 -17.66 0.70 0.79
N TYR A 176 -18.09 1.90 1.21
CA TYR A 176 -18.33 3.04 0.31
C TYR A 176 -19.22 2.69 -0.91
N GLY A 177 -20.25 1.85 -0.69
CA GLY A 177 -21.18 1.44 -1.75
C GLY A 177 -20.66 0.36 -2.72
N TYR A 178 -19.48 -0.20 -2.48
CA TYR A 178 -18.87 -1.22 -3.32
C TYR A 178 -18.62 -2.51 -2.54
N ASP A 179 -18.77 -3.65 -3.21
CA ASP A 179 -18.43 -4.95 -2.62
C ASP A 179 -16.93 -5.02 -2.31
N ARG A 180 -16.59 -5.34 -1.05
CA ARG A 180 -15.21 -5.49 -0.60
C ARG A 180 -15.03 -6.75 0.22
N THR A 181 -13.92 -7.43 0.00
CA THR A 181 -13.36 -8.43 0.90
C THR A 181 -12.36 -7.72 1.80
N PHE A 182 -12.59 -7.80 3.10
CA PHE A 182 -11.66 -7.33 4.13
C PHE A 182 -10.70 -8.44 4.48
N LEU A 183 -9.42 -8.13 4.42
CA LEU A 183 -8.35 -9.03 4.83
C LEU A 183 -7.58 -8.36 5.97
N ILE A 184 -7.15 -9.17 6.96
CA ILE A 184 -6.39 -8.64 8.10
C ILE A 184 -5.11 -9.45 8.35
N LYS A 185 -4.15 -8.77 9.01
CA LYS A 185 -2.96 -9.37 9.59
C LYS A 185 -2.56 -8.61 10.86
N GLU A 186 -2.59 -9.30 11.98
CA GLU A 186 -2.04 -8.75 13.22
C GLU A 186 -0.52 -8.69 13.13
N VAL A 187 0.03 -7.55 13.55
CA VAL A 187 1.48 -7.35 13.64
C VAL A 187 1.81 -7.13 15.13
N THR A 188 2.24 -8.20 15.77
CA THR A 188 2.78 -8.16 17.12
C THR A 188 4.28 -7.91 17.05
N GLN A 189 4.80 -7.01 17.89
CA GLN A 189 6.26 -6.92 18.02
C GLN A 189 6.80 -8.26 18.55
N ILE A 190 7.76 -8.79 17.85
CA ILE A 190 8.67 -9.77 18.45
C ILE A 190 9.60 -8.97 19.36
N LYS A 191 9.44 -9.16 20.68
CA LYS A 191 10.35 -8.61 21.68
C LYS A 191 11.73 -9.21 21.52
#